data_6665556ed324deaa3ad6205004a83974
#
_entry.id   6665556ed324deaa3ad6205004a83974
#
_cell.length_a   1.000
_cell.length_b   1.000
_cell.length_c   1.000
_cell.angle_alpha   90.00
_cell.angle_beta   90.00
_cell.angle_gamma   90.00
#
_symmetry.space_group_name_H-M   'P 1'
#
loop_
_entity.id
_entity.type
_entity.pdbx_description
1 polymer ?
#
loop_
_entity_poly.entity_id
_entity_poly.type
_entity_poly.pdbx_seq_one_letter_code
_entity_poly.pdbx_strand_id
1 'polypeptide(L)'
;MKTRVALLFGGRSAEHEVSCVSASHVAAAMDPDRYEVVPIGITKTGEWVLPDPAVPGGRPFKAEGRPISVFGPFGAPAPPDAAPPGEFDVVFPVLHGPFGEDGTIQGMLEMAGCPYVGSGVLGSAVGMDKAMMKTAFSAAGLSSARAITVRGADWERRRAEILDQACRLGFPSFTKPANLGSSVGISRCIDADAVAAGIDLALQFDTKALVEEGIRGREIECAVLGNDDPEASVCGEIIPGREFYDYEAKYVEPSSKTIVPADLPEDVSTLIRSYSIAAFRAVEAAGLARVDFFYDQAGRGVVINEINTMPGFTEISMFPKLWAAGGMSYPELIDRLIDLALERHAAKRAGA
;
A
#
# COMPACT_ATOMS: atom_id res chain seq x y z
N MET A 1 -7.95 31.21 4.08
CA MET A 1 -8.24 30.20 5.13
C MET A 1 -7.26 29.07 4.94
N LYS A 2 -6.82 28.38 6.01
CA LYS A 2 -5.99 27.19 5.88
C LYS A 2 -6.86 26.02 5.48
N THR A 3 -6.31 25.12 4.65
CA THR A 3 -6.95 23.82 4.36
C THR A 3 -6.88 22.93 5.58
N ARG A 4 -8.01 22.42 6.03
CA ARG A 4 -8.14 21.61 7.23
C ARG A 4 -8.03 20.13 6.90
N VAL A 5 -6.95 19.49 7.34
CA VAL A 5 -6.58 18.11 6.98
C VAL A 5 -6.79 17.17 8.15
N ALA A 6 -7.67 16.18 8.01
CA ALA A 6 -7.74 15.07 8.94
C ALA A 6 -6.67 14.03 8.58
N LEU A 7 -5.65 13.88 9.41
CA LEU A 7 -4.57 12.92 9.20
C LEU A 7 -4.86 11.64 9.98
N LEU A 8 -5.28 10.57 9.25
CA LEU A 8 -5.61 9.29 9.88
C LEU A 8 -4.38 8.41 9.98
N PHE A 9 -4.17 7.77 11.14
CA PHE A 9 -3.01 6.91 11.36
C PHE A 9 -3.28 5.79 12.38
N GLY A 10 -2.36 4.82 12.46
CA GLY A 10 -2.47 3.63 13.28
C GLY A 10 -3.16 2.49 12.55
N GLY A 11 -4.34 2.08 13.00
CA GLY A 11 -5.13 1.02 12.38
C GLY A 11 -4.94 -0.35 13.03
N ARG A 12 -5.74 -1.32 12.57
CA ARG A 12 -5.79 -2.68 13.12
C ARG A 12 -4.78 -3.63 12.48
N SER A 13 -4.02 -3.17 11.51
CA SER A 13 -3.04 -4.00 10.80
C SER A 13 -1.76 -4.24 11.61
N ALA A 14 -0.94 -5.18 11.14
CA ALA A 14 0.41 -5.40 11.67
C ALA A 14 1.33 -4.19 11.44
N GLU A 15 0.96 -3.28 10.53
CA GLU A 15 1.73 -2.09 10.16
C GLU A 15 1.34 -0.84 10.97
N HIS A 16 0.64 -1.02 12.10
CA HIS A 16 0.19 0.07 12.98
C HIS A 16 1.30 1.06 13.33
N GLU A 17 2.47 0.57 13.75
CA GLU A 17 3.60 1.40 14.17
C GLU A 17 4.21 2.15 12.98
N VAL A 18 4.27 1.51 11.82
CA VAL A 18 4.74 2.14 10.57
C VAL A 18 3.83 3.29 10.18
N SER A 19 2.52 3.11 10.30
CA SER A 19 1.52 4.15 10.08
C SER A 19 1.71 5.34 11.04
N CYS A 20 1.94 5.09 12.32
CA CYS A 20 2.20 6.14 13.31
C CYS A 20 3.45 6.97 12.99
N VAL A 21 4.52 6.30 12.55
CA VAL A 21 5.76 6.96 12.12
C VAL A 21 5.53 7.76 10.83
N SER A 22 4.93 7.15 9.81
CA SER A 22 4.64 7.80 8.54
C SER A 22 3.81 9.08 8.73
N ALA A 23 2.74 9.00 9.52
CA ALA A 23 1.88 10.16 9.77
C ALA A 23 2.60 11.30 10.49
N SER A 24 3.52 11.00 11.42
CA SER A 24 4.29 12.06 12.07
C SER A 24 5.23 12.78 11.10
N HIS A 25 5.83 12.06 10.14
CA HIS A 25 6.63 12.67 9.07
C HIS A 25 5.77 13.52 8.13
N VAL A 26 4.60 13.02 7.73
CA VAL A 26 3.64 13.77 6.90
C VAL A 26 3.22 15.07 7.59
N ALA A 27 2.83 15.00 8.87
CA ALA A 27 2.42 16.18 9.63
C ALA A 27 3.55 17.21 9.77
N ALA A 28 4.79 16.74 9.99
CA ALA A 28 5.96 17.62 10.13
C ALA A 28 6.34 18.32 8.83
N ALA A 29 6.00 17.76 7.67
CA ALA A 29 6.31 18.29 6.37
C ALA A 29 5.21 19.22 5.79
N MET A 30 4.01 19.21 6.37
CA MET A 30 2.93 20.11 5.98
C MET A 30 3.23 21.56 6.41
N ASP A 31 3.12 22.49 5.48
CA ASP A 31 3.29 23.92 5.77
C ASP A 31 2.19 24.41 6.73
N PRO A 32 2.55 24.86 7.96
CA PRO A 32 1.56 25.31 8.94
C PRO A 32 0.85 26.60 8.52
N ASP A 33 1.34 27.34 7.54
CA ASP A 33 0.66 28.53 7.01
C ASP A 33 -0.44 28.16 6.00
N ARG A 34 -0.32 26.99 5.35
CA ARG A 34 -1.29 26.44 4.40
C ARG A 34 -2.29 25.48 5.02
N TYR A 35 -1.86 24.67 5.99
CA TYR A 35 -2.63 23.56 6.54
C TYR A 35 -2.91 23.70 8.04
N GLU A 36 -4.11 23.29 8.44
CA GLU A 36 -4.45 22.96 9.83
C GLU A 36 -4.57 21.42 9.92
N VAL A 37 -3.54 20.79 10.46
CA VAL A 37 -3.47 19.33 10.57
C VAL A 37 -4.12 18.87 11.86
N VAL A 38 -5.13 18.00 11.76
CA VAL A 38 -5.78 17.35 12.90
C VAL A 38 -5.45 15.86 12.84
N PRO A 39 -4.54 15.38 13.69
CA PRO A 39 -4.24 13.95 13.77
C PRO A 39 -5.40 13.18 14.41
N ILE A 40 -5.78 12.06 13.80
CA ILE A 40 -6.80 11.14 14.29
C ILE A 40 -6.21 9.74 14.30
N GLY A 41 -6.05 9.17 15.48
CA GLY A 41 -5.52 7.83 15.68
C GLY A 41 -6.60 6.75 15.58
N ILE A 42 -6.24 5.59 15.06
CA ILE A 42 -7.03 4.37 15.12
C ILE A 42 -6.21 3.34 15.91
N THR A 43 -6.73 2.88 17.05
CA THR A 43 -6.02 1.90 17.87
C THR A 43 -5.93 0.53 17.18
N LYS A 44 -5.13 -0.38 17.74
CA LYS A 44 -5.06 -1.80 17.28
C LYS A 44 -6.39 -2.55 17.46
N THR A 45 -7.26 -2.07 18.33
CA THR A 45 -8.63 -2.60 18.54
C THR A 45 -9.66 -1.98 17.61
N GLY A 46 -9.29 -0.89 16.90
CA GLY A 46 -10.17 -0.18 15.97
C GLY A 46 -10.93 1.00 16.57
N GLU A 47 -10.58 1.41 17.77
CA GLU A 47 -11.15 2.61 18.39
C GLU A 47 -10.52 3.87 17.77
N TRP A 48 -11.34 4.87 17.50
CA TRP A 48 -10.90 6.16 16.99
C TRP A 48 -10.61 7.10 18.16
N VAL A 49 -9.46 7.76 18.12
CA VAL A 49 -9.00 8.62 19.18
C VAL A 49 -8.46 9.94 18.66
N LEU A 50 -8.68 11.02 19.39
CA LEU A 50 -7.91 12.25 19.25
C LEU A 50 -6.71 12.14 20.18
N PRO A 51 -5.49 12.03 19.64
CA PRO A 51 -4.29 12.02 20.46
C PRO A 51 -4.16 13.34 21.22
N ASP A 52 -3.52 13.29 22.37
CA ASP A 52 -3.10 14.51 23.06
C ASP A 52 -2.24 15.35 22.10
N PRO A 53 -2.31 16.69 22.20
CA PRO A 53 -1.60 17.57 21.27
C PRO A 53 -0.16 17.11 21.07
N ALA A 54 0.22 16.94 19.81
CA ALA A 54 1.52 16.44 19.44
C ALA A 54 2.62 17.19 20.19
N VAL A 55 3.47 16.47 20.91
CA VAL A 55 4.66 17.05 21.51
C VAL A 55 5.54 17.54 20.35
N PRO A 56 5.80 18.84 20.21
CA PRO A 56 6.70 19.33 19.18
C PRO A 56 8.07 18.67 19.36
N GLY A 57 8.60 18.03 18.32
CA GLY A 57 9.95 17.49 18.37
C GLY A 57 10.14 16.07 17.85
N GLY A 58 9.33 15.62 16.89
CA GLY A 58 9.70 14.47 16.05
C GLY A 58 9.55 13.08 16.70
N ARG A 59 8.69 12.94 17.71
CA ARG A 59 8.30 11.59 18.18
C ARG A 59 7.18 11.04 17.31
N PRO A 60 7.19 9.73 17.00
CA PRO A 60 6.08 9.07 16.31
C PRO A 60 4.75 9.35 17.02
N PHE A 61 3.68 9.58 16.27
CA PHE A 61 2.35 9.64 16.83
C PHE A 61 2.01 8.35 17.56
N LYS A 62 1.16 8.47 18.58
CA LYS A 62 0.57 7.32 19.25
C LYS A 62 -0.94 7.38 19.06
N ALA A 63 -1.52 6.26 18.66
CA ALA A 63 -2.97 6.12 18.57
C ALA A 63 -3.58 5.92 19.99
N GLU A 64 -3.31 6.85 20.88
CA GLU A 64 -3.76 6.92 22.26
C GLU A 64 -4.35 8.30 22.49
N GLY A 65 -5.42 8.43 23.27
CA GLY A 65 -6.03 9.72 23.54
C GLY A 65 -7.52 9.64 23.82
N ARG A 66 -8.20 10.76 23.69
CA ARG A 66 -9.64 10.85 23.92
C ARG A 66 -10.39 10.08 22.82
N PRO A 67 -11.24 9.08 23.18
CA PRO A 67 -12.07 8.39 22.22
C PRO A 67 -13.00 9.36 21.46
N ILE A 68 -13.15 9.14 20.16
CA ILE A 68 -14.14 9.84 19.33
C ILE A 68 -15.00 8.81 18.60
N SER A 69 -16.24 9.17 18.31
CA SER A 69 -17.12 8.38 17.48
C SER A 69 -17.24 9.05 16.12
N VAL A 70 -16.70 8.42 15.10
CA VAL A 70 -16.86 8.85 13.70
C VAL A 70 -18.22 8.40 13.17
N PHE A 71 -18.75 7.30 13.76
CA PHE A 71 -20.12 6.85 13.56
C PHE A 71 -20.79 6.71 14.91
N GLY A 72 -21.94 7.33 15.07
CA GLY A 72 -22.89 6.90 16.10
C GLY A 72 -23.34 5.46 15.80
N PRO A 73 -23.81 4.71 16.83
CA PRO A 73 -24.50 3.46 16.55
C PRO A 73 -25.59 3.76 15.53
N PHE A 74 -25.81 2.88 14.54
CA PHE A 74 -26.68 3.06 13.40
C PHE A 74 -27.87 3.99 13.73
N GLY A 75 -27.80 5.27 13.25
CA GLY A 75 -28.86 6.27 13.41
C GLY A 75 -28.85 7.09 14.72
N ALA A 76 -27.94 6.90 15.66
CA ALA A 76 -27.79 7.79 16.82
C ALA A 76 -26.67 8.80 16.60
N PRO A 77 -26.87 10.10 16.91
CA PRO A 77 -25.77 11.07 16.88
C PRO A 77 -24.71 10.68 17.91
N ALA A 78 -23.44 10.88 17.55
CA ALA A 78 -22.35 10.73 18.51
C ALA A 78 -22.60 11.63 19.73
N PRO A 79 -22.28 11.18 20.96
CA PRO A 79 -22.35 12.08 22.11
C PRO A 79 -21.51 13.35 21.85
N PRO A 80 -21.94 14.53 22.32
CA PRO A 80 -21.24 15.80 22.02
C PRO A 80 -19.78 15.82 22.45
N ASP A 81 -19.41 15.06 23.48
CA ASP A 81 -18.06 14.88 23.99
C ASP A 81 -17.23 13.86 23.18
N ALA A 82 -17.86 13.05 22.35
CA ALA A 82 -17.22 12.09 21.45
C ALA A 82 -17.26 12.52 19.97
N ALA A 83 -17.83 13.69 19.66
CA ALA A 83 -17.87 14.20 18.29
C ALA A 83 -16.47 14.46 17.73
N PRO A 84 -16.24 14.23 16.42
CA PRO A 84 -15.00 14.63 15.77
C PRO A 84 -14.83 16.15 15.82
N PRO A 85 -13.59 16.67 15.70
CA PRO A 85 -13.27 18.08 15.89
C PRO A 85 -13.71 19.01 14.74
N GLY A 86 -14.93 18.86 14.21
CA GLY A 86 -15.52 19.70 13.17
C GLY A 86 -15.34 19.17 11.74
N GLU A 87 -15.62 20.01 10.75
CA GLU A 87 -15.52 19.68 9.33
C GLU A 87 -14.05 19.69 8.85
N PHE A 88 -13.73 18.85 7.89
CA PHE A 88 -12.43 18.77 7.24
C PHE A 88 -12.59 19.02 5.74
N ASP A 89 -11.62 19.71 5.14
CA ASP A 89 -11.57 19.91 3.70
C ASP A 89 -11.07 18.67 2.98
N VAL A 90 -10.17 17.91 3.60
CA VAL A 90 -9.58 16.69 3.05
C VAL A 90 -9.13 15.74 4.16
N VAL A 91 -9.20 14.43 3.87
CA VAL A 91 -8.68 13.37 4.73
C VAL A 91 -7.40 12.81 4.12
N PHE A 92 -6.34 12.65 4.91
CA PHE A 92 -5.13 11.98 4.51
C PHE A 92 -4.97 10.66 5.30
N PRO A 93 -5.42 9.53 4.73
CA PRO A 93 -5.31 8.24 5.41
C PRO A 93 -3.91 7.65 5.21
N VAL A 94 -3.03 7.83 6.18
CA VAL A 94 -1.70 7.19 6.23
C VAL A 94 -1.85 5.86 6.96
N LEU A 95 -2.65 4.97 6.40
CA LEU A 95 -2.98 3.67 6.97
C LEU A 95 -2.46 2.57 6.05
N HIS A 96 -1.65 1.65 6.58
CA HIS A 96 -1.05 0.57 5.82
C HIS A 96 -1.74 -0.76 6.09
N GLY A 97 -1.83 -1.61 5.07
CA GLY A 97 -2.39 -2.96 5.14
C GLY A 97 -3.92 -3.00 5.25
N PRO A 98 -4.47 -4.11 5.79
CA PRO A 98 -5.92 -4.31 5.91
C PRO A 98 -6.63 -3.17 6.65
N PHE A 99 -7.84 -2.84 6.20
CA PHE A 99 -8.68 -1.71 6.60
C PHE A 99 -8.15 -0.33 6.17
N GLY A 100 -6.89 -0.20 5.77
CA GLY A 100 -6.28 1.03 5.29
C GLY A 100 -6.14 1.10 3.77
N GLU A 101 -5.74 -0.01 3.14
CA GLU A 101 -5.44 -0.08 1.71
C GLU A 101 -6.40 -0.98 0.91
N ASP A 102 -7.41 -1.56 1.53
CA ASP A 102 -8.30 -2.58 0.96
C ASP A 102 -9.66 -2.07 0.49
N GLY A 103 -9.87 -0.75 0.50
CA GLY A 103 -11.13 -0.13 0.14
C GLY A 103 -12.07 0.12 1.31
N THR A 104 -11.79 -0.40 2.51
CA THR A 104 -12.67 -0.29 3.68
C THR A 104 -12.78 1.15 4.17
N ILE A 105 -11.66 1.81 4.48
CA ILE A 105 -11.64 3.22 4.88
C ILE A 105 -12.10 4.13 3.75
N GLN A 106 -11.73 3.80 2.51
CA GLN A 106 -12.13 4.55 1.33
C GLN A 106 -13.66 4.52 1.15
N GLY A 107 -14.30 3.37 1.34
CA GLY A 107 -15.76 3.24 1.29
C GLY A 107 -16.46 4.08 2.34
N MET A 108 -15.90 4.16 3.55
CA MET A 108 -16.42 5.04 4.59
C MET A 108 -16.34 6.51 4.19
N LEU A 109 -15.19 6.94 3.64
CA LEU A 109 -14.97 8.33 3.24
C LEU A 109 -15.83 8.72 2.02
N GLU A 110 -16.05 7.80 1.08
CA GLU A 110 -17.01 7.99 -0.03
C GLU A 110 -18.43 8.22 0.47
N MET A 111 -18.91 7.39 1.41
CA MET A 111 -20.25 7.55 1.99
C MET A 111 -20.38 8.84 2.80
N ALA A 112 -19.30 9.30 3.42
CA ALA A 112 -19.26 10.57 4.13
C ALA A 112 -19.15 11.79 3.21
N GLY A 113 -18.92 11.59 1.89
CA GLY A 113 -18.70 12.66 0.93
C GLY A 113 -17.42 13.47 1.17
N CYS A 114 -16.42 12.89 1.82
CA CYS A 114 -15.17 13.54 2.15
C CYS A 114 -14.13 13.36 1.04
N PRO A 115 -13.44 14.42 0.57
CA PRO A 115 -12.24 14.29 -0.22
C PRO A 115 -11.17 13.54 0.56
N TYR A 116 -10.41 12.64 -0.10
CA TYR A 116 -9.32 11.92 0.57
C TYR A 116 -8.17 11.61 -0.38
N VAL A 117 -6.96 11.55 0.18
CA VAL A 117 -5.72 11.21 -0.52
C VAL A 117 -5.67 9.73 -0.83
N GLY A 118 -5.16 9.39 -2.01
CA GLY A 118 -4.92 8.01 -2.44
C GLY A 118 -6.03 7.44 -3.33
N SER A 119 -5.96 6.14 -3.56
CA SER A 119 -6.88 5.41 -4.45
C SER A 119 -8.30 5.35 -3.90
N GLY A 120 -9.25 5.22 -4.81
CA GLY A 120 -10.66 4.96 -4.47
C GLY A 120 -10.90 3.53 -3.97
N VAL A 121 -12.18 3.20 -3.72
CA VAL A 121 -12.58 1.88 -3.23
C VAL A 121 -12.09 0.76 -4.14
N LEU A 122 -12.34 0.88 -5.45
CA LEU A 122 -11.97 -0.16 -6.41
C LEU A 122 -10.45 -0.33 -6.51
N GLY A 123 -9.71 0.78 -6.70
CA GLY A 123 -8.25 0.73 -6.83
C GLY A 123 -7.58 0.15 -5.59
N SER A 124 -8.04 0.53 -4.40
CA SER A 124 -7.55 -0.01 -3.15
C SER A 124 -7.85 -1.51 -3.01
N ALA A 125 -9.09 -1.94 -3.27
CA ALA A 125 -9.48 -3.34 -3.13
C ALA A 125 -8.75 -4.25 -4.14
N VAL A 126 -8.63 -3.83 -5.41
CA VAL A 126 -7.92 -4.60 -6.44
C VAL A 126 -6.42 -4.59 -6.19
N GLY A 127 -5.84 -3.45 -5.80
CA GLY A 127 -4.43 -3.33 -5.48
C GLY A 127 -4.01 -4.19 -4.28
N MET A 128 -4.88 -4.38 -3.29
CA MET A 128 -4.59 -5.18 -2.11
C MET A 128 -4.70 -6.68 -2.36
N ASP A 129 -5.69 -7.11 -3.16
CA ASP A 129 -5.93 -8.52 -3.46
C ASP A 129 -5.00 -9.01 -4.58
N LYS A 130 -3.94 -9.73 -4.23
CA LYS A 130 -2.91 -10.20 -5.17
C LYS A 130 -3.46 -11.04 -6.33
N ALA A 131 -4.56 -11.77 -6.15
CA ALA A 131 -5.17 -12.54 -7.22
C ALA A 131 -5.93 -11.64 -8.22
N MET A 132 -6.67 -10.65 -7.71
CA MET A 132 -7.39 -9.68 -8.54
C MET A 132 -6.41 -8.73 -9.22
N MET A 133 -5.40 -8.26 -8.51
CA MET A 133 -4.30 -7.43 -9.03
C MET A 133 -3.62 -8.12 -10.24
N LYS A 134 -3.22 -9.39 -10.11
CA LYS A 134 -2.63 -10.16 -11.22
C LYS A 134 -3.59 -10.34 -12.39
N THR A 135 -4.89 -10.49 -12.12
CA THR A 135 -5.91 -10.54 -13.17
C THR A 135 -5.99 -9.22 -13.93
N ALA A 136 -5.97 -8.09 -13.22
CA ALA A 136 -5.95 -6.76 -13.83
C ALA A 136 -4.67 -6.53 -14.65
N PHE A 137 -3.51 -6.90 -14.11
CA PHE A 137 -2.24 -6.82 -14.84
C PHE A 137 -2.24 -7.66 -16.11
N SER A 138 -2.72 -8.89 -16.03
CA SER A 138 -2.84 -9.77 -17.21
C SER A 138 -3.75 -9.19 -18.28
N ALA A 139 -4.89 -8.61 -17.90
CA ALA A 139 -5.80 -7.94 -18.82
C ALA A 139 -5.17 -6.71 -19.49
N ALA A 140 -4.25 -6.03 -18.81
CA ALA A 140 -3.47 -4.91 -19.33
C ALA A 140 -2.21 -5.35 -20.12
N GLY A 141 -1.98 -6.66 -20.32
CA GLY A 141 -0.82 -7.18 -21.04
C GLY A 141 0.50 -7.12 -20.26
N LEU A 142 0.45 -6.91 -18.94
CA LEU A 142 1.63 -6.87 -18.10
C LEU A 142 2.05 -8.27 -17.67
N SER A 143 3.33 -8.59 -17.84
CA SER A 143 3.89 -9.89 -17.45
C SER A 143 4.12 -9.95 -15.95
N SER A 144 3.44 -10.84 -15.24
CA SER A 144 3.66 -11.12 -13.82
C SER A 144 4.14 -12.56 -13.59
N ALA A 145 4.57 -12.88 -12.37
CA ALA A 145 4.87 -14.26 -11.98
C ALA A 145 3.64 -15.14 -12.17
N ARG A 146 3.83 -16.36 -12.72
CA ARG A 146 2.77 -17.36 -12.82
C ARG A 146 2.30 -17.72 -11.40
N ALA A 147 1.00 -17.82 -11.21
CA ALA A 147 0.44 -18.10 -9.92
C ALA A 147 -0.81 -18.97 -10.03
N ILE A 148 -1.12 -19.67 -8.95
CA ILE A 148 -2.42 -20.28 -8.74
C ILE A 148 -3.06 -19.67 -7.49
N THR A 149 -4.36 -19.48 -7.54
CA THR A 149 -5.16 -19.02 -6.40
C THR A 149 -5.79 -20.21 -5.72
N VAL A 150 -5.59 -20.32 -4.41
CA VAL A 150 -6.10 -21.40 -3.56
C VAL A 150 -7.11 -20.83 -2.57
N ARG A 151 -8.36 -21.26 -2.66
CA ARG A 151 -9.39 -20.96 -1.66
C ARG A 151 -9.37 -22.01 -0.55
N GLY A 152 -9.55 -21.62 0.70
CA GLY A 152 -9.53 -22.53 1.84
C GLY A 152 -10.47 -23.73 1.67
N ALA A 153 -11.72 -23.48 1.24
CA ALA A 153 -12.70 -24.55 0.99
C ALA A 153 -12.29 -25.52 -0.15
N ASP A 154 -11.55 -25.06 -1.16
CA ASP A 154 -11.04 -25.93 -2.22
C ASP A 154 -9.82 -26.71 -1.74
N TRP A 155 -8.96 -26.10 -0.92
CA TRP A 155 -7.80 -26.74 -0.32
C TRP A 155 -8.18 -27.93 0.53
N GLU A 156 -9.24 -27.83 1.33
CA GLU A 156 -9.76 -28.94 2.13
C GLU A 156 -10.27 -30.11 1.27
N ARG A 157 -10.89 -29.82 0.12
CA ARG A 157 -11.54 -30.84 -0.73
C ARG A 157 -10.64 -31.42 -1.80
N ARG A 158 -9.70 -30.64 -2.33
CA ARG A 158 -8.92 -30.93 -3.54
C ARG A 158 -7.42 -30.78 -3.32
N ARG A 159 -6.96 -31.04 -2.09
CA ARG A 159 -5.57 -30.79 -1.67
C ARG A 159 -4.53 -31.39 -2.63
N ALA A 160 -4.67 -32.67 -3.01
CA ALA A 160 -3.72 -33.35 -3.87
C ALA A 160 -3.66 -32.74 -5.30
N GLU A 161 -4.81 -32.38 -5.85
CA GLU A 161 -4.89 -31.76 -7.18
C GLU A 161 -4.27 -30.34 -7.17
N ILE A 162 -4.58 -29.54 -6.15
CA ILE A 162 -4.03 -28.19 -6.00
C ILE A 162 -2.52 -28.27 -5.81
N LEU A 163 -2.04 -29.21 -5.01
CA LEU A 163 -0.61 -29.40 -4.78
C LEU A 163 0.12 -29.80 -6.07
N ASP A 164 -0.45 -30.71 -6.88
CA ASP A 164 0.09 -31.06 -8.19
C ASP A 164 0.16 -29.83 -9.12
N GLN A 165 -0.89 -29.00 -9.16
CA GLN A 165 -0.88 -27.77 -9.93
C GLN A 165 0.18 -26.78 -9.43
N ALA A 166 0.32 -26.62 -8.12
CA ALA A 166 1.31 -25.73 -7.51
C ALA A 166 2.74 -26.18 -7.83
N CYS A 167 3.02 -27.47 -7.75
CA CYS A 167 4.34 -28.02 -8.07
C CYS A 167 4.75 -27.83 -9.53
N ARG A 168 3.78 -27.72 -10.46
CA ARG A 168 4.05 -27.40 -11.88
C ARG A 168 4.56 -25.97 -12.12
N LEU A 169 4.45 -25.08 -11.14
CA LEU A 169 5.07 -23.74 -11.20
C LEU A 169 6.60 -23.83 -11.12
N GLY A 170 7.12 -24.92 -10.54
CA GLY A 170 8.55 -25.13 -10.30
C GLY A 170 8.98 -24.64 -8.90
N PHE A 171 10.26 -24.82 -8.61
CA PHE A 171 10.86 -24.43 -7.33
C PHE A 171 12.09 -23.54 -7.52
N PRO A 172 12.38 -22.59 -6.60
CA PRO A 172 11.51 -22.27 -5.47
C PRO A 172 10.20 -21.63 -5.92
N SER A 173 9.12 -21.87 -5.17
CA SER A 173 7.87 -21.14 -5.27
C SER A 173 7.59 -20.39 -3.95
N PHE A 174 6.61 -19.52 -3.96
CA PHE A 174 6.23 -18.71 -2.78
C PHE A 174 4.74 -18.85 -2.53
N THR A 175 4.38 -19.15 -1.29
CA THR A 175 2.98 -19.10 -0.83
C THR A 175 2.77 -17.81 -0.07
N LYS A 176 1.63 -17.15 -0.27
CA LYS A 176 1.28 -15.89 0.38
C LYS A 176 -0.22 -15.72 0.55
N PRO A 177 -0.71 -15.05 1.61
CA PRO A 177 -2.09 -14.61 1.71
C PRO A 177 -2.43 -13.65 0.55
N ALA A 178 -3.69 -13.62 0.10
CA ALA A 178 -4.07 -12.73 -1.00
C ALA A 178 -4.16 -11.27 -0.58
N ASN A 179 -4.72 -10.99 0.61
CA ASN A 179 -5.01 -9.62 1.09
C ASN A 179 -4.16 -9.25 2.31
N LEU A 180 -2.84 -9.37 2.21
CA LEU A 180 -1.95 -9.00 3.30
C LEU A 180 -0.66 -8.37 2.77
N GLY A 181 -0.15 -7.35 3.49
CA GLY A 181 1.09 -6.65 3.20
C GLY A 181 2.27 -7.16 4.04
N SER A 182 3.39 -6.43 3.99
CA SER A 182 4.56 -6.58 4.86
C SER A 182 5.14 -7.99 4.99
N SER A 183 5.01 -8.81 3.95
CA SER A 183 5.53 -10.18 3.90
C SER A 183 5.00 -11.14 5.01
N VAL A 184 3.94 -10.77 5.71
CA VAL A 184 3.31 -11.62 6.74
C VAL A 184 2.66 -12.84 6.08
N GLY A 185 2.91 -14.04 6.60
CA GLY A 185 2.33 -15.28 6.09
C GLY A 185 2.93 -15.77 4.76
N ILE A 186 4.04 -15.18 4.30
CA ILE A 186 4.76 -15.63 3.10
C ILE A 186 5.73 -16.76 3.46
N SER A 187 5.77 -17.81 2.63
CA SER A 187 6.74 -18.89 2.74
C SER A 187 7.45 -19.15 1.42
N ARG A 188 8.77 -19.32 1.47
CA ARG A 188 9.58 -19.82 0.35
C ARG A 188 9.54 -21.35 0.37
N CYS A 189 9.06 -21.96 -0.69
CA CYS A 189 8.84 -23.39 -0.80
C CYS A 189 9.83 -24.01 -1.79
N ILE A 190 10.56 -25.03 -1.36
CA ILE A 190 11.58 -25.72 -2.14
C ILE A 190 11.13 -27.11 -2.61
N ASP A 191 10.02 -27.59 -2.10
CA ASP A 191 9.41 -28.89 -2.40
C ASP A 191 7.88 -28.85 -2.14
N ALA A 192 7.22 -29.99 -2.40
CA ALA A 192 5.78 -30.12 -2.26
C ALA A 192 5.30 -30.00 -0.80
N ASP A 193 6.06 -30.51 0.15
CA ASP A 193 5.71 -30.46 1.57
C ASP A 193 5.75 -29.02 2.09
N ALA A 194 6.77 -28.27 1.66
CA ALA A 194 6.88 -26.84 1.97
C ALA A 194 5.74 -26.03 1.33
N VAL A 195 5.30 -26.36 0.11
CA VAL A 195 4.13 -25.73 -0.52
C VAL A 195 2.87 -26.01 0.30
N ALA A 196 2.66 -27.26 0.71
CA ALA A 196 1.49 -27.64 1.50
C ALA A 196 1.46 -26.89 2.84
N ALA A 197 2.57 -26.87 3.56
CA ALA A 197 2.70 -26.14 4.83
C ALA A 197 2.53 -24.62 4.64
N GLY A 198 3.07 -24.08 3.57
CA GLY A 198 2.96 -22.64 3.26
C GLY A 198 1.53 -22.23 2.90
N ILE A 199 0.76 -23.06 2.18
CA ILE A 199 -0.68 -22.83 1.93
C ILE A 199 -1.45 -22.86 3.25
N ASP A 200 -1.20 -23.88 4.10
CA ASP A 200 -1.83 -24.00 5.42
C ASP A 200 -1.53 -22.78 6.30
N LEU A 201 -0.31 -22.24 6.24
CA LEU A 201 0.05 -21.01 6.95
C LEU A 201 -0.66 -19.77 6.36
N ALA A 202 -0.63 -19.59 5.06
CA ALA A 202 -1.25 -18.43 4.41
C ALA A 202 -2.77 -18.36 4.68
N LEU A 203 -3.43 -19.52 4.71
CA LEU A 203 -4.87 -19.63 5.01
C LEU A 203 -5.23 -19.35 6.48
N GLN A 204 -4.26 -19.22 7.38
CA GLN A 204 -4.51 -18.72 8.74
C GLN A 204 -4.75 -17.19 8.77
N PHE A 205 -4.28 -16.49 7.75
CA PHE A 205 -4.36 -15.03 7.66
C PHE A 205 -5.44 -14.55 6.69
N ASP A 206 -5.83 -15.37 5.71
CA ASP A 206 -6.82 -15.03 4.70
C ASP A 206 -7.61 -16.29 4.28
N THR A 207 -8.79 -16.10 3.75
CA THR A 207 -9.60 -17.18 3.15
C THR A 207 -9.06 -17.65 1.79
N LYS A 208 -8.08 -16.94 1.26
CA LYS A 208 -7.49 -17.12 -0.06
C LYS A 208 -5.97 -16.97 0.00
N ALA A 209 -5.25 -17.95 -0.54
CA ALA A 209 -3.82 -17.95 -0.70
C ALA A 209 -3.42 -17.96 -2.18
N LEU A 210 -2.21 -17.48 -2.48
CA LEU A 210 -1.55 -17.66 -3.77
C LEU A 210 -0.33 -18.56 -3.60
N VAL A 211 -0.07 -19.36 -4.65
CA VAL A 211 1.24 -19.98 -4.85
C VAL A 211 1.81 -19.40 -6.14
N GLU A 212 2.99 -18.81 -6.06
CA GLU A 212 3.66 -18.15 -7.17
C GLU A 212 5.00 -18.79 -7.49
N GLU A 213 5.37 -18.81 -8.78
CA GLU A 213 6.74 -19.17 -9.16
C GLU A 213 7.75 -18.16 -8.59
N GLY A 214 8.92 -18.64 -8.21
CA GLY A 214 10.02 -17.77 -7.81
C GLY A 214 10.68 -17.11 -9.00
N ILE A 215 10.73 -15.80 -9.00
CA ILE A 215 11.48 -15.02 -9.99
C ILE A 215 12.85 -14.65 -9.44
N ARG A 216 13.91 -14.90 -10.21
CA ARG A 216 15.25 -14.44 -9.89
C ARG A 216 15.50 -13.14 -10.65
N GLY A 217 15.71 -12.06 -9.92
CA GLY A 217 15.91 -10.75 -10.55
C GLY A 217 16.30 -9.69 -9.52
N ARG A 218 16.67 -8.54 -10.03
CA ARG A 218 16.86 -7.33 -9.24
C ARG A 218 15.50 -6.80 -8.83
N GLU A 219 15.34 -6.36 -7.59
CA GLU A 219 14.09 -5.76 -7.10
C GLU A 219 14.08 -4.26 -7.43
N ILE A 220 13.19 -3.87 -8.33
CA ILE A 220 13.08 -2.49 -8.81
C ILE A 220 11.72 -1.92 -8.43
N GLU A 221 11.72 -0.72 -7.88
CA GLU A 221 10.52 0.02 -7.51
C GLU A 221 10.38 1.30 -8.33
N CYS A 222 9.15 1.65 -8.69
CA CYS A 222 8.82 2.90 -9.38
C CYS A 222 7.57 3.51 -8.76
N ALA A 223 7.63 4.80 -8.43
CA ALA A 223 6.50 5.54 -7.88
C ALA A 223 5.65 6.13 -9.01
N VAL A 224 4.32 6.17 -8.79
CA VAL A 224 3.36 6.80 -9.70
C VAL A 224 2.57 7.84 -8.92
N LEU A 225 2.31 9.00 -9.54
CA LEU A 225 1.59 10.13 -8.97
C LEU A 225 0.62 10.69 -10.02
N GLY A 226 -0.63 10.91 -9.65
CA GLY A 226 -1.64 11.51 -10.52
C GLY A 226 -3.01 10.86 -10.40
N ASN A 227 -3.95 11.38 -11.18
CA ASN A 227 -5.28 10.81 -11.36
C ASN A 227 -5.42 10.30 -12.82
N ASP A 228 -6.09 11.05 -13.70
CA ASP A 228 -6.35 10.65 -15.09
C ASP A 228 -5.07 10.63 -15.95
N ASP A 229 -4.11 11.52 -15.66
CA ASP A 229 -2.81 11.59 -16.33
C ASP A 229 -1.66 11.35 -15.34
N PRO A 230 -1.42 10.09 -14.94
CA PRO A 230 -0.41 9.75 -13.97
C PRO A 230 1.00 9.81 -14.55
N GLU A 231 1.94 10.25 -13.73
CA GLU A 231 3.36 10.32 -14.03
C GLU A 231 4.13 9.27 -13.21
N ALA A 232 5.20 8.72 -13.82
CA ALA A 232 6.11 7.80 -13.16
C ALA A 232 7.44 8.48 -12.79
N SER A 233 7.91 8.23 -11.59
CA SER A 233 9.20 8.69 -11.08
C SER A 233 10.40 8.06 -11.79
N VAL A 234 11.61 8.36 -11.33
CA VAL A 234 12.79 7.50 -11.59
C VAL A 234 12.60 6.13 -10.96
N CYS A 235 13.34 5.12 -11.44
CA CYS A 235 13.37 3.80 -10.82
C CYS A 235 14.35 3.78 -9.64
N GLY A 236 14.02 3.00 -8.60
CA GLY A 236 14.92 2.69 -7.49
C GLY A 236 15.13 1.18 -7.39
N GLU A 237 16.25 0.77 -6.80
CA GLU A 237 16.56 -0.63 -6.56
C GLU A 237 16.68 -0.90 -5.08
N ILE A 238 16.11 -2.03 -4.64
CA ILE A 238 16.34 -2.60 -3.32
C ILE A 238 17.29 -3.76 -3.46
N ILE A 239 18.40 -3.70 -2.71
CA ILE A 239 19.33 -4.81 -2.54
C ILE A 239 19.04 -5.42 -1.17
N PRO A 240 18.38 -6.58 -1.10
CA PRO A 240 18.09 -7.23 0.16
C PRO A 240 19.38 -7.61 0.87
N GLY A 241 19.47 -7.38 2.17
CA GLY A 241 20.61 -7.79 2.98
C GLY A 241 20.66 -9.30 3.26
N ARG A 242 19.58 -10.01 2.98
CA ARG A 242 19.41 -11.47 3.11
C ARG A 242 18.72 -12.02 1.85
N GLU A 243 18.81 -13.35 1.67
CA GLU A 243 18.21 -14.07 0.52
C GLU A 243 16.68 -13.92 0.41
N PHE A 244 16.01 -13.45 1.49
CA PHE A 244 14.60 -13.18 1.55
C PHE A 244 14.30 -11.88 2.30
N TYR A 245 13.58 -10.96 1.68
CA TYR A 245 13.23 -9.64 2.21
C TYR A 245 11.91 -9.72 2.98
N ASP A 246 11.99 -10.16 4.25
CA ASP A 246 10.86 -10.30 5.15
C ASP A 246 10.54 -9.01 5.95
N TYR A 247 9.55 -9.10 6.86
CA TYR A 247 9.14 -7.98 7.70
C TYR A 247 10.28 -7.42 8.55
N GLU A 248 11.15 -8.29 9.11
CA GLU A 248 12.30 -7.87 9.94
C GLU A 248 13.31 -7.09 9.10
N ALA A 249 13.60 -7.55 7.87
CA ALA A 249 14.50 -6.88 6.95
C ALA A 249 13.95 -5.54 6.44
N LYS A 250 12.61 -5.38 6.39
CA LYS A 250 11.96 -4.13 5.96
C LYS A 250 11.98 -3.02 7.02
N TYR A 251 11.80 -3.37 8.29
CA TYR A 251 11.49 -2.39 9.33
C TYR A 251 12.39 -2.45 10.58
N VAL A 252 13.08 -3.55 10.83
CA VAL A 252 13.83 -3.78 12.09
C VAL A 252 15.34 -3.73 11.88
N GLU A 253 15.86 -4.27 10.77
CA GLU A 253 17.29 -4.26 10.47
C GLU A 253 17.61 -3.38 9.26
N PRO A 254 18.53 -2.39 9.37
CA PRO A 254 18.96 -1.56 8.24
C PRO A 254 19.94 -2.31 7.31
N SER A 255 19.68 -3.61 7.07
CA SER A 255 20.57 -4.45 6.25
C SER A 255 20.34 -4.30 4.75
N SER A 256 19.19 -3.74 4.34
CA SER A 256 18.86 -3.51 2.92
C SER A 256 19.43 -2.18 2.43
N LYS A 257 20.08 -2.22 1.27
CA LYS A 257 20.59 -1.01 0.61
C LYS A 257 19.63 -0.56 -0.48
N THR A 258 19.33 0.73 -0.52
CA THR A 258 18.56 1.37 -1.60
C THR A 258 19.49 2.12 -2.54
N ILE A 259 19.29 2.00 -3.84
CA ILE A 259 19.99 2.76 -4.89
C ILE A 259 18.94 3.58 -5.65
N VAL A 260 19.06 4.90 -5.60
CA VAL A 260 18.12 5.82 -6.28
C VAL A 260 18.95 6.94 -6.94
N PRO A 261 18.88 7.10 -8.26
CA PRO A 261 18.24 6.23 -9.24
C PRO A 261 18.89 4.85 -9.32
N ALA A 262 18.12 3.82 -9.72
CA ALA A 262 18.65 2.49 -10.01
C ALA A 262 19.58 2.53 -11.23
N ASP A 263 20.68 1.76 -11.17
CA ASP A 263 21.58 1.57 -12.31
C ASP A 263 20.97 0.57 -13.30
N LEU A 264 20.18 1.09 -14.25
CA LEU A 264 19.45 0.32 -15.25
C LEU A 264 19.77 0.84 -16.66
N PRO A 265 19.76 -0.04 -17.69
CA PRO A 265 19.69 0.42 -19.08
C PRO A 265 18.49 1.36 -19.29
N GLU A 266 18.67 2.37 -20.15
CA GLU A 266 17.65 3.42 -20.35
C GLU A 266 16.32 2.85 -20.92
N ASP A 267 16.41 1.87 -21.82
CA ASP A 267 15.25 1.17 -22.36
C ASP A 267 14.49 0.37 -21.30
N VAL A 268 15.20 -0.27 -20.36
CA VAL A 268 14.61 -0.98 -19.23
C VAL A 268 13.93 -0.01 -18.25
N SER A 269 14.60 1.09 -17.91
CA SER A 269 14.03 2.13 -17.05
C SER A 269 12.75 2.72 -17.67
N THR A 270 12.79 3.04 -18.95
CA THR A 270 11.63 3.54 -19.70
C THR A 270 10.49 2.53 -19.73
N LEU A 271 10.80 1.25 -19.93
CA LEU A 271 9.80 0.17 -19.89
C LEU A 271 9.14 0.04 -18.51
N ILE A 272 9.93 0.03 -17.45
CA ILE A 272 9.42 -0.06 -16.06
C ILE A 272 8.50 1.12 -15.76
N ARG A 273 8.89 2.34 -16.11
CA ARG A 273 8.06 3.53 -15.93
C ARG A 273 6.72 3.44 -16.70
N SER A 274 6.76 2.96 -17.94
CA SER A 274 5.54 2.77 -18.74
C SER A 274 4.64 1.67 -18.15
N TYR A 275 5.23 0.57 -17.67
CA TYR A 275 4.51 -0.51 -17.00
C TYR A 275 3.92 -0.07 -15.67
N SER A 276 4.60 0.82 -14.94
CA SER A 276 4.08 1.39 -13.69
C SER A 276 2.80 2.19 -13.94
N ILE A 277 2.78 3.04 -14.97
CA ILE A 277 1.57 3.78 -15.37
C ILE A 277 0.46 2.82 -15.84
N ALA A 278 0.80 1.80 -16.62
CA ALA A 278 -0.16 0.81 -17.08
C ALA A 278 -0.75 -0.01 -15.91
N ALA A 279 0.06 -0.40 -14.92
CA ALA A 279 -0.38 -1.09 -13.72
C ALA A 279 -1.29 -0.23 -12.87
N PHE A 280 -0.94 1.05 -12.68
CA PHE A 280 -1.73 2.04 -11.96
C PHE A 280 -3.14 2.18 -12.55
N ARG A 281 -3.22 2.33 -13.88
CA ARG A 281 -4.49 2.41 -14.61
C ARG A 281 -5.27 1.09 -14.57
N ALA A 282 -4.57 -0.05 -14.67
CA ALA A 282 -5.21 -1.38 -14.69
C ALA A 282 -5.97 -1.71 -13.39
N VAL A 283 -5.50 -1.22 -12.24
CA VAL A 283 -6.18 -1.40 -10.96
C VAL A 283 -7.09 -0.23 -10.59
N GLU A 284 -7.26 0.77 -11.46
CA GLU A 284 -8.03 1.99 -11.17
C GLU A 284 -7.49 2.76 -9.95
N ALA A 285 -6.15 2.81 -9.82
CA ALA A 285 -5.51 3.59 -8.77
C ALA A 285 -5.65 5.10 -9.04
N ALA A 286 -5.52 5.90 -7.98
CA ALA A 286 -5.54 7.36 -8.04
C ALA A 286 -4.65 7.95 -6.95
N GLY A 287 -4.18 9.17 -7.18
CA GLY A 287 -3.33 9.92 -6.26
C GLY A 287 -1.90 9.39 -6.27
N LEU A 288 -1.66 8.23 -5.70
CA LEU A 288 -0.33 7.64 -5.58
C LEU A 288 -0.36 6.11 -5.65
N ALA A 289 0.75 5.53 -6.09
CA ALA A 289 1.08 4.12 -5.87
C ALA A 289 2.59 3.90 -6.04
N ARG A 290 3.11 2.80 -5.47
CA ARG A 290 4.42 2.26 -5.80
C ARG A 290 4.23 0.92 -6.49
N VAL A 291 4.88 0.74 -7.61
CA VAL A 291 4.86 -0.50 -8.37
C VAL A 291 6.21 -1.18 -8.25
N ASP A 292 6.19 -2.44 -7.86
CA ASP A 292 7.36 -3.25 -7.55
C ASP A 292 7.57 -4.30 -8.66
N PHE A 293 8.80 -4.45 -9.11
CA PHE A 293 9.18 -5.32 -10.22
C PHE A 293 10.37 -6.21 -9.86
N PHE A 294 10.44 -7.35 -10.55
CA PHE A 294 11.67 -8.10 -10.70
C PHE A 294 12.25 -7.85 -12.11
N TYR A 295 13.53 -7.46 -12.17
CA TYR A 295 14.26 -7.38 -13.44
C TYR A 295 15.15 -8.60 -13.59
N ASP A 296 14.67 -9.60 -14.35
CA ASP A 296 15.40 -10.81 -14.69
C ASP A 296 16.19 -10.56 -16.00
N GLN A 297 17.39 -10.02 -15.84
CA GLN A 297 18.25 -9.63 -16.99
C GLN A 297 18.63 -10.81 -17.87
N ALA A 298 18.74 -12.03 -17.33
CA ALA A 298 19.18 -13.21 -18.04
C ALA A 298 18.03 -14.02 -18.68
N GLY A 299 16.77 -13.72 -18.32
CA GLY A 299 15.62 -14.53 -18.71
C GLY A 299 14.44 -13.71 -19.21
N ARG A 300 13.50 -13.44 -18.33
CA ARG A 300 12.16 -12.89 -18.67
C ARG A 300 12.10 -11.36 -18.84
N GLY A 301 13.20 -10.65 -18.55
CA GLY A 301 13.21 -9.19 -18.55
C GLY A 301 12.44 -8.61 -17.36
N VAL A 302 11.58 -7.63 -17.61
CA VAL A 302 10.79 -6.96 -16.58
C VAL A 302 9.53 -7.75 -16.25
N VAL A 303 9.36 -8.13 -14.98
CA VAL A 303 8.22 -8.87 -14.45
C VAL A 303 7.60 -8.05 -13.31
N ILE A 304 6.33 -7.67 -13.45
CA ILE A 304 5.64 -6.95 -12.38
C ILE A 304 5.34 -7.90 -11.21
N ASN A 305 5.64 -7.44 -10.00
CA ASN A 305 5.35 -8.16 -8.76
C ASN A 305 4.01 -7.72 -8.16
N GLU A 306 3.96 -6.47 -7.70
CA GLU A 306 2.77 -5.92 -7.04
C GLU A 306 2.68 -4.40 -7.20
N ILE A 307 1.52 -3.84 -6.82
CA ILE A 307 1.27 -2.42 -6.67
C ILE A 307 0.80 -2.13 -5.24
N ASN A 308 1.34 -1.08 -4.64
CA ASN A 308 1.02 -0.63 -3.29
C ASN A 308 0.34 0.73 -3.39
N THR A 309 -0.93 0.82 -3.04
CA THR A 309 -1.74 2.05 -3.19
C THR A 309 -1.55 3.05 -2.04
N MET A 310 -0.92 2.63 -0.95
CA MET A 310 -0.44 3.51 0.13
C MET A 310 0.92 3.00 0.63
N PRO A 311 1.99 3.22 -0.16
CA PRO A 311 3.34 2.76 0.21
C PRO A 311 3.83 3.44 1.49
N GLY A 312 4.89 2.90 2.10
CA GLY A 312 5.55 3.55 3.23
C GLY A 312 5.87 5.01 2.92
N PHE A 313 5.53 5.90 3.85
CA PHE A 313 5.49 7.34 3.59
C PHE A 313 6.33 8.15 4.61
N THR A 314 7.41 7.58 5.12
CA THR A 314 8.43 8.36 5.83
C THR A 314 9.37 9.01 4.79
N GLU A 315 10.04 10.09 5.15
CA GLU A 315 11.01 10.77 4.28
C GLU A 315 12.11 9.83 3.74
N ILE A 316 12.45 8.79 4.51
CA ILE A 316 13.43 7.78 4.10
C ILE A 316 12.84 6.59 3.34
N SER A 317 11.51 6.52 3.19
CA SER A 317 10.83 5.48 2.41
C SER A 317 11.11 5.62 0.91
N MET A 318 11.02 4.51 0.17
CA MET A 318 11.36 4.51 -1.26
C MET A 318 10.47 5.47 -2.06
N PHE A 319 9.15 5.51 -1.82
CA PHE A 319 8.23 6.35 -2.59
C PHE A 319 8.63 7.84 -2.58
N PRO A 320 8.84 8.50 -1.43
CA PRO A 320 9.33 9.88 -1.42
C PRO A 320 10.75 10.04 -2.00
N LYS A 321 11.66 9.09 -1.76
CA LYS A 321 13.02 9.14 -2.32
C LYS A 321 13.03 9.14 -3.84
N LEU A 322 12.15 8.37 -4.47
CA LEU A 322 12.02 8.30 -5.93
C LEU A 322 11.62 9.65 -6.52
N TRP A 323 10.68 10.35 -5.88
CA TRP A 323 10.26 11.69 -6.29
C TRP A 323 11.31 12.74 -5.99
N ALA A 324 11.98 12.66 -4.83
CA ALA A 324 13.07 13.56 -4.48
C ALA A 324 14.24 13.49 -5.47
N ALA A 325 14.58 12.29 -5.94
CA ALA A 325 15.59 12.12 -6.99
C ALA A 325 15.14 12.67 -8.35
N GLY A 326 13.83 12.81 -8.58
CA GLY A 326 13.22 13.50 -9.72
C GLY A 326 13.10 15.01 -9.53
N GLY A 327 13.48 15.55 -8.37
CA GLY A 327 13.46 16.99 -8.08
C GLY A 327 12.23 17.51 -7.32
N MET A 328 11.29 16.63 -6.92
CA MET A 328 10.12 16.98 -6.11
C MET A 328 10.43 16.76 -4.62
N SER A 329 10.45 17.80 -3.83
CA SER A 329 10.68 17.72 -2.39
C SER A 329 9.54 17.01 -1.66
N TYR A 330 9.80 16.54 -0.45
CA TYR A 330 8.78 15.84 0.35
C TYR A 330 7.56 16.72 0.69
N PRO A 331 7.71 18.00 1.07
CA PRO A 331 6.57 18.91 1.21
C PRO A 331 5.77 19.10 -0.09
N GLU A 332 6.44 19.32 -1.23
CA GLU A 332 5.77 19.46 -2.53
C GLU A 332 5.00 18.21 -2.93
N LEU A 333 5.52 17.03 -2.61
CA LEU A 333 4.84 15.76 -2.83
C LEU A 333 3.54 15.67 -2.02
N ILE A 334 3.56 16.09 -0.75
CA ILE A 334 2.38 16.12 0.12
C ILE A 334 1.35 17.12 -0.41
N ASP A 335 1.79 18.32 -0.79
CA ASP A 335 0.93 19.33 -1.41
C ASP A 335 0.22 18.78 -2.65
N ARG A 336 0.99 18.15 -3.55
CA ARG A 336 0.43 17.57 -4.78
C ARG A 336 -0.58 16.47 -4.51
N LEU A 337 -0.35 15.64 -3.49
CA LEU A 337 -1.29 14.57 -3.10
C LEU A 337 -2.61 15.14 -2.56
N ILE A 338 -2.56 16.22 -1.79
CA ILE A 338 -3.75 16.91 -1.30
C ILE A 338 -4.52 17.54 -2.47
N ASP A 339 -3.82 18.20 -3.39
CA ASP A 339 -4.43 18.79 -4.59
C ASP A 339 -5.12 17.70 -5.44
N LEU A 340 -4.46 16.56 -5.69
CA LEU A 340 -5.04 15.43 -6.42
C LEU A 340 -6.30 14.87 -5.74
N ALA A 341 -6.33 14.83 -4.42
CA ALA A 341 -7.52 14.40 -3.69
C ALA A 341 -8.72 15.33 -3.91
N LEU A 342 -8.47 16.64 -3.85
CA LEU A 342 -9.48 17.67 -4.08
C LEU A 342 -9.94 17.69 -5.55
N GLU A 343 -9.03 17.59 -6.51
CA GLU A 343 -9.31 17.48 -7.95
C GLU A 343 -10.23 16.28 -8.24
N ARG A 344 -9.88 15.08 -7.73
CA ARG A 344 -10.67 13.87 -7.92
C ARG A 344 -12.06 13.98 -7.32
N HIS A 345 -12.18 14.55 -6.12
CA HIS A 345 -13.47 14.75 -5.47
C HIS A 345 -14.35 15.72 -6.26
N ALA A 346 -13.77 16.83 -6.74
CA ALA A 346 -14.50 17.81 -7.55
C ALA A 346 -15.00 17.20 -8.87
N ALA A 347 -14.16 16.41 -9.56
CA ALA A 347 -14.53 15.72 -10.80
C ALA A 347 -15.72 14.76 -10.61
N LYS A 348 -15.72 13.98 -9.52
CA LYS A 348 -16.83 13.09 -9.17
C LYS A 348 -18.14 13.85 -8.96
N ARG A 349 -18.10 14.99 -8.27
CA ARG A 349 -19.30 15.81 -8.01
C ARG A 349 -19.83 16.51 -9.25
N ALA A 350 -18.97 16.83 -10.21
CA ALA A 350 -19.38 17.44 -11.48
C ALA A 350 -20.04 16.42 -12.44
N GLY A 351 -19.79 15.12 -12.25
CA GLY A 351 -20.37 14.03 -13.05
C GLY A 351 -21.63 13.38 -12.43
N ALA A 352 -22.00 13.77 -11.21
CA ALA A 352 -23.19 13.29 -10.48
C ALA A 352 -24.31 14.33 -10.54
#